data_5e42e3365a54be3b9e5fdf764daf5e7f
#
_entry.id   5e42e3365a54be3b9e5fdf764daf5e7f
#
_cell.length_a   1.000
_cell.length_b   1.000
_cell.length_c   1.000
_cell.angle_alpha   90.00
_cell.angle_beta   90.00
_cell.angle_gamma   90.00
#
_symmetry.space_group_name_H-M   'P 1'
#
loop_
_entity.id
_entity.type
_entity.pdbx_description
1 polymer ?
#
loop_
_entity_poly.entity_id
_entity_poly.type
_entity_poly.pdbx_seq_one_letter_code
_entity_poly.pdbx_strand_id
1 'polypeptide(L)'
;MRTEIFLALRHLRPRRSAVSLITLTSLIGVILGVTVLMVVLAVMTGFTERMKQKLVETQAHFQIDDRAYVISDPQKIVETVKKHGGRACPVMQGPVLAQYNNSLDPGVMIFGVQTEDLKQQFDCKAMLKEGELDFEGRGLVISREIARRWGMRVGDKVMIHSAKKLTGLVTFVKGGGVKLNDKASAYLPTEFTIKGIYEVGKYDFDRMVIFCDIDAAAELFNFNWGTASAVLGWGPDPFKQEKLLSKLREELFAYRVVS
;
A
#
# COMPACT_ATOMS: atom_id res chain seq x y z
N MET A 1 -53.64 -19.03 -7.14
CA MET A 1 -52.71 -18.98 -5.98
C MET A 1 -53.21 -19.64 -4.70
N ARG A 2 -54.46 -19.39 -4.21
CA ARG A 2 -54.97 -20.07 -2.99
C ARG A 2 -55.21 -21.57 -3.15
N THR A 3 -55.71 -22.00 -4.29
CA THR A 3 -55.98 -23.42 -4.60
C THR A 3 -54.70 -24.24 -4.83
N GLU A 4 -53.68 -23.67 -5.40
CA GLU A 4 -52.37 -24.32 -5.64
C GLU A 4 -51.62 -24.56 -4.32
N ILE A 5 -51.66 -23.56 -3.42
CA ILE A 5 -51.07 -23.68 -2.07
C ILE A 5 -51.83 -24.71 -1.24
N PHE A 6 -53.13 -24.76 -1.36
CA PHE A 6 -53.97 -25.75 -0.66
C PHE A 6 -53.72 -27.18 -1.15
N LEU A 7 -53.57 -27.39 -2.46
CA LEU A 7 -53.19 -28.67 -3.05
C LEU A 7 -51.79 -29.08 -2.64
N ALA A 8 -50.82 -28.16 -2.65
CA ALA A 8 -49.46 -28.44 -2.21
C ALA A 8 -49.38 -28.84 -0.73
N LEU A 9 -50.08 -28.12 0.16
CA LEU A 9 -50.17 -28.46 1.58
C LEU A 9 -50.88 -29.78 1.83
N ARG A 10 -51.89 -30.16 1.00
CA ARG A 10 -52.59 -31.42 1.09
C ARG A 10 -51.75 -32.62 0.66
N HIS A 11 -50.84 -32.42 -0.32
CA HIS A 11 -49.86 -33.45 -0.75
C HIS A 11 -48.70 -33.61 0.25
N LEU A 12 -48.33 -32.57 0.96
CA LEU A 12 -47.30 -32.59 2.02
C LEU A 12 -47.81 -33.18 3.36
N ARG A 13 -49.15 -33.44 3.49
CA ARG A 13 -49.69 -34.02 4.71
C ARG A 13 -49.30 -35.50 4.84
N PRO A 14 -48.52 -35.89 5.87
CA PRO A 14 -47.97 -37.24 5.98
C PRO A 14 -49.08 -38.25 6.13
N ARG A 15 -49.47 -38.92 5.05
CA ARG A 15 -50.13 -40.23 5.13
C ARG A 15 -49.01 -41.24 5.37
N ARG A 16 -49.20 -42.22 6.23
CA ARG A 16 -48.26 -43.28 6.66
C ARG A 16 -47.73 -44.11 5.48
N SER A 17 -47.13 -43.53 4.47
CA SER A 17 -46.58 -44.17 3.29
C SER A 17 -45.13 -43.75 3.14
N ALA A 18 -44.24 -44.69 2.82
CA ALA A 18 -42.80 -44.47 2.53
C ALA A 18 -42.56 -43.34 1.51
N VAL A 19 -43.52 -43.14 0.58
CA VAL A 19 -43.45 -42.08 -0.45
C VAL A 19 -43.50 -40.68 0.18
N SER A 20 -44.24 -40.48 1.28
CA SER A 20 -44.30 -39.17 1.98
C SER A 20 -42.98 -38.83 2.67
N LEU A 21 -42.28 -39.83 3.17
CA LEU A 21 -40.98 -39.64 3.84
C LEU A 21 -39.89 -39.30 2.86
N ILE A 22 -39.84 -39.93 1.67
CA ILE A 22 -38.92 -39.63 0.58
C ILE A 22 -39.14 -38.21 0.06
N THR A 23 -40.39 -37.78 -0.13
CA THR A 23 -40.72 -36.44 -0.60
C THR A 23 -40.29 -35.35 0.41
N LEU A 24 -40.48 -35.62 1.70
CA LEU A 24 -40.08 -34.69 2.77
C LEU A 24 -38.55 -34.54 2.86
N THR A 25 -37.81 -35.66 2.81
CA THR A 25 -36.32 -35.62 2.83
C THR A 25 -35.75 -34.93 1.60
N SER A 26 -36.34 -35.17 0.42
CA SER A 26 -35.94 -34.48 -0.81
C SER A 26 -36.19 -32.98 -0.72
N LEU A 27 -37.35 -32.56 -0.20
CA LEU A 27 -37.69 -31.14 -0.02
C LEU A 27 -36.71 -30.45 0.97
N ILE A 28 -36.44 -31.11 2.10
CA ILE A 28 -35.48 -30.61 3.08
C ILE A 28 -34.08 -30.50 2.45
N GLY A 29 -33.64 -31.49 1.67
CA GLY A 29 -32.36 -31.46 0.98
C GLY A 29 -32.23 -30.29 0.02
N VAL A 30 -33.28 -29.99 -0.78
CA VAL A 30 -33.29 -28.85 -1.69
C VAL A 30 -33.24 -27.52 -0.94
N ILE A 31 -34.08 -27.37 0.10
CA ILE A 31 -34.11 -26.15 0.92
C ILE A 31 -32.77 -25.93 1.58
N LEU A 32 -32.16 -26.96 2.16
CA LEU A 32 -30.85 -26.86 2.79
C LEU A 32 -29.78 -26.47 1.79
N GLY A 33 -29.73 -27.09 0.61
CA GLY A 33 -28.80 -26.82 -0.45
C GLY A 33 -28.85 -25.36 -0.95
N VAL A 34 -30.07 -24.87 -1.21
CA VAL A 34 -30.30 -23.49 -1.63
C VAL A 34 -29.91 -22.50 -0.51
N THR A 35 -30.27 -22.81 0.74
CA THR A 35 -29.92 -21.96 1.87
C THR A 35 -28.43 -21.84 2.06
N VAL A 36 -27.72 -22.96 2.03
CA VAL A 36 -26.22 -22.96 2.12
C VAL A 36 -25.62 -22.17 0.99
N LEU A 37 -26.09 -22.35 -0.25
CA LEU A 37 -25.61 -21.60 -1.40
C LEU A 37 -25.82 -20.08 -1.22
N MET A 38 -27.00 -19.66 -0.78
CA MET A 38 -27.30 -18.24 -0.53
C MET A 38 -26.39 -17.66 0.56
N VAL A 39 -26.19 -18.39 1.66
CA VAL A 39 -25.31 -17.95 2.75
C VAL A 39 -23.86 -17.79 2.26
N VAL A 40 -23.33 -18.77 1.52
CA VAL A 40 -21.98 -18.72 0.98
C VAL A 40 -21.81 -17.53 0.02
N LEU A 41 -22.77 -17.32 -0.89
CA LEU A 41 -22.73 -16.18 -1.81
C LEU A 41 -22.81 -14.85 -1.08
N ALA A 42 -23.68 -14.72 -0.07
CA ALA A 42 -23.81 -13.50 0.72
C ALA A 42 -22.52 -13.16 1.50
N VAL A 43 -21.92 -14.17 2.14
CA VAL A 43 -20.64 -14.01 2.86
C VAL A 43 -19.52 -13.63 1.90
N MET A 44 -19.41 -14.34 0.76
CA MET A 44 -18.38 -14.10 -0.23
C MET A 44 -18.50 -12.71 -0.84
N THR A 45 -19.71 -12.28 -1.18
CA THR A 45 -19.97 -10.95 -1.74
C THR A 45 -19.64 -9.85 -0.71
N GLY A 46 -20.10 -10.00 0.52
CA GLY A 46 -19.83 -9.03 1.58
C GLY A 46 -18.36 -8.95 1.96
N PHE A 47 -17.65 -10.08 1.96
CA PHE A 47 -16.20 -10.10 2.18
C PHE A 47 -15.43 -9.42 1.04
N THR A 48 -15.76 -9.75 -0.21
CA THR A 48 -15.10 -9.16 -1.39
C THR A 48 -15.29 -7.65 -1.43
N GLU A 49 -16.48 -7.14 -1.13
CA GLU A 49 -16.76 -5.71 -1.12
C GLU A 49 -15.96 -4.98 -0.03
N ARG A 50 -15.91 -5.50 1.18
CA ARG A 50 -15.07 -4.94 2.26
C ARG A 50 -13.58 -4.98 1.95
N MET A 51 -13.11 -6.05 1.32
CA MET A 51 -11.71 -6.14 0.89
C MET A 51 -11.37 -5.10 -0.18
N LYS A 52 -12.25 -4.93 -1.18
CA LYS A 52 -12.08 -3.90 -2.22
C LYS A 52 -12.02 -2.49 -1.61
N GLN A 53 -12.94 -2.15 -0.71
CA GLN A 53 -12.94 -0.85 -0.04
C GLN A 53 -11.64 -0.59 0.71
N LYS A 54 -11.18 -1.54 1.53
CA LYS A 54 -9.91 -1.40 2.25
C LYS A 54 -8.68 -1.25 1.34
N LEU A 55 -8.65 -1.96 0.22
CA LEU A 55 -7.56 -1.85 -0.75
C LEU A 55 -7.52 -0.47 -1.40
N VAL A 56 -8.68 0.06 -1.75
CA VAL A 56 -8.82 1.36 -2.41
C VAL A 56 -8.49 2.52 -1.46
N GLU A 57 -8.88 2.43 -0.20
CA GLU A 57 -8.61 3.48 0.79
C GLU A 57 -7.11 3.63 1.12
N THR A 58 -6.33 2.56 0.99
CA THR A 58 -4.94 2.52 1.43
C THR A 58 -3.92 2.70 0.31
N GLN A 59 -4.33 2.57 -0.96
CA GLN A 59 -3.42 2.67 -2.10
C GLN A 59 -3.73 3.89 -2.95
N ALA A 60 -2.67 4.48 -3.51
CA ALA A 60 -2.85 5.45 -4.58
C ALA A 60 -3.59 4.78 -5.75
N HIS A 61 -4.50 5.52 -6.35
CA HIS A 61 -5.30 5.04 -7.46
C HIS A 61 -4.52 5.07 -8.78
N PHE A 62 -3.54 5.96 -8.87
CA PHE A 62 -2.62 6.06 -9.99
C PHE A 62 -1.30 6.65 -9.52
N GLN A 63 -0.28 6.40 -10.28
CA GLN A 63 1.06 6.93 -10.08
C GLN A 63 1.52 7.65 -11.34
N ILE A 64 2.15 8.79 -11.15
CA ILE A 64 2.81 9.55 -12.22
C ILE A 64 4.30 9.50 -11.94
N ASP A 65 5.06 8.98 -12.87
CA ASP A 65 6.51 8.89 -12.79
C ASP A 65 7.19 9.43 -14.06
N ASP A 66 8.47 9.77 -13.95
CA ASP A 66 9.30 10.16 -15.07
C ASP A 66 10.17 8.97 -15.51
N ARG A 67 10.44 8.85 -16.81
CA ARG A 67 11.39 7.88 -17.37
C ARG A 67 12.80 8.07 -16.83
N ALA A 68 13.15 9.29 -16.42
CA ALA A 68 14.41 9.62 -15.77
C ALA A 68 14.45 9.29 -14.27
N TYR A 69 13.41 8.67 -13.72
CA TYR A 69 13.27 8.32 -12.30
C TYR A 69 13.21 9.49 -11.32
N VAL A 70 13.19 10.73 -11.78
CA VAL A 70 13.12 11.92 -10.94
C VAL A 70 12.31 13.01 -11.60
N ILE A 71 11.33 13.50 -10.86
CA ILE A 71 10.49 14.64 -11.22
C ILE A 71 11.09 15.87 -10.55
N SER A 72 11.55 16.83 -11.35
CA SER A 72 12.19 18.05 -10.84
C SER A 72 11.21 19.06 -10.29
N ASP A 73 9.97 19.09 -10.78
CA ASP A 73 8.91 19.99 -10.33
C ASP A 73 7.62 19.18 -10.08
N PRO A 74 7.54 18.47 -8.94
CA PRO A 74 6.36 17.68 -8.61
C PRO A 74 5.13 18.55 -8.32
N GLN A 75 5.29 19.81 -7.89
CA GLN A 75 4.18 20.68 -7.55
C GLN A 75 3.32 21.00 -8.79
N LYS A 76 3.93 21.20 -9.93
CA LYS A 76 3.20 21.39 -11.19
C LYS A 76 2.28 20.20 -11.53
N ILE A 77 2.74 18.98 -11.25
CA ILE A 77 1.92 17.77 -11.44
C ILE A 77 0.78 17.75 -10.43
N VAL A 78 1.05 18.07 -9.17
CA VAL A 78 0.03 18.15 -8.09
C VAL A 78 -1.05 19.15 -8.46
N GLU A 79 -0.67 20.35 -8.96
CA GLU A 79 -1.62 21.37 -9.41
C GLU A 79 -2.48 20.89 -10.59
N THR A 80 -1.86 20.21 -11.56
CA THR A 80 -2.59 19.64 -12.70
C THR A 80 -3.61 18.60 -12.26
N VAL A 81 -3.24 17.70 -11.34
CA VAL A 81 -4.18 16.71 -10.78
C VAL A 81 -5.32 17.38 -10.01
N LYS A 82 -5.01 18.39 -9.18
CA LYS A 82 -6.01 19.16 -8.42
C LYS A 82 -6.99 19.90 -9.35
N LYS A 83 -6.52 20.48 -10.45
CA LYS A 83 -7.35 21.14 -11.48
C LYS A 83 -8.40 20.20 -12.06
N HIS A 84 -8.10 18.91 -12.15
CA HIS A 84 -9.04 17.89 -12.63
C HIS A 84 -9.83 17.19 -11.51
N GLY A 85 -9.83 17.75 -10.29
CA GLY A 85 -10.61 17.26 -9.15
C GLY A 85 -10.01 16.05 -8.44
N GLY A 86 -8.76 15.67 -8.76
CA GLY A 86 -8.01 14.65 -8.04
C GLY A 86 -7.24 15.22 -6.85
N ARG A 87 -6.69 14.33 -6.04
CA ARG A 87 -5.68 14.63 -5.00
C ARG A 87 -4.37 13.99 -5.40
N ALA A 88 -3.25 14.61 -5.04
CA ALA A 88 -1.94 14.09 -5.38
C ALA A 88 -0.94 14.41 -4.26
N CYS A 89 0.02 13.51 -4.08
CA CYS A 89 1.07 13.58 -3.08
C CYS A 89 2.41 13.24 -3.75
N PRO A 90 3.39 14.15 -3.76
CA PRO A 90 4.73 13.84 -4.20
C PRO A 90 5.40 12.87 -3.22
N VAL A 91 6.13 11.88 -3.76
CA VAL A 91 6.85 10.92 -2.95
C VAL A 91 8.25 10.69 -3.50
N MET A 92 9.20 10.50 -2.59
CA MET A 92 10.52 9.99 -2.91
C MET A 92 10.61 8.56 -2.38
N GLN A 93 10.51 7.56 -3.25
CA GLN A 93 10.46 6.17 -2.83
C GLN A 93 11.58 5.34 -3.45
N GLY A 94 12.02 4.34 -2.71
CA GLY A 94 13.02 3.41 -3.23
C GLY A 94 13.42 2.35 -2.20
N PRO A 95 14.08 1.28 -2.68
CA PRO A 95 14.59 0.24 -1.81
C PRO A 95 15.79 0.74 -1.01
N VAL A 96 15.84 0.36 0.25
CA VAL A 96 16.93 0.69 1.16
C VAL A 96 17.35 -0.55 1.94
N LEU A 97 18.57 -0.48 2.47
CA LEU A 97 19.09 -1.47 3.41
C LEU A 97 19.11 -0.83 4.79
N ALA A 98 18.31 -1.36 5.71
CA ALA A 98 18.30 -0.91 7.09
C ALA A 98 19.33 -1.70 7.91
N GLN A 99 20.15 -0.99 8.68
CA GLN A 99 21.11 -1.58 9.61
C GLN A 99 20.72 -1.22 11.05
N TYR A 100 20.51 -2.24 11.86
CA TYR A 100 20.09 -2.13 13.26
C TYR A 100 20.74 -3.26 14.09
N ASN A 101 21.13 -2.96 15.31
CA ASN A 101 21.68 -3.97 16.25
C ASN A 101 22.63 -5.00 15.60
N ASN A 102 23.55 -4.57 14.75
CA ASN A 102 24.47 -5.44 14.01
C ASN A 102 23.81 -6.37 12.95
N SER A 103 22.53 -6.16 12.63
CA SER A 103 21.77 -6.89 11.62
C SER A 103 21.45 -5.99 10.42
N LEU A 104 21.23 -6.61 9.26
CA LEU A 104 20.87 -5.92 8.00
C LEU A 104 19.53 -6.44 7.51
N ASP A 105 18.64 -5.53 7.12
CA ASP A 105 17.36 -5.84 6.48
C ASP A 105 17.29 -5.20 5.09
N PRO A 106 17.40 -5.98 4.01
CA PRO A 106 17.32 -5.48 2.64
C PRO A 106 15.89 -5.37 2.12
N GLY A 107 14.90 -5.85 2.88
CA GLY A 107 13.50 -5.94 2.45
C GLY A 107 12.66 -4.70 2.75
N VAL A 108 13.27 -3.51 2.83
CA VAL A 108 12.59 -2.29 3.24
C VAL A 108 12.52 -1.28 2.10
N MET A 109 11.38 -0.66 1.95
CA MET A 109 11.12 0.47 1.05
C MET A 109 10.93 1.74 1.87
N ILE A 110 11.71 2.77 1.59
CA ILE A 110 11.50 4.08 2.21
C ILE A 110 10.57 4.92 1.34
N PHE A 111 9.62 5.59 2.01
CA PHE A 111 8.72 6.56 1.42
C PHE A 111 8.95 7.91 2.09
N GLY A 112 9.67 8.78 1.38
CA GLY A 112 9.79 10.19 1.73
C GLY A 112 8.53 10.93 1.32
N VAL A 113 7.86 11.56 2.28
CA VAL A 113 6.62 12.32 2.08
C VAL A 113 6.64 13.56 2.95
N GLN A 114 5.86 14.59 2.60
CA GLN A 114 5.61 15.70 3.51
C GLN A 114 4.57 15.29 4.55
N THR A 115 4.76 15.72 5.79
CA THR A 115 3.86 15.37 6.91
C THR A 115 2.41 15.81 6.63
N GLU A 116 2.23 16.97 6.00
CA GLU A 116 0.93 17.54 5.65
C GLU A 116 0.22 16.67 4.60
N ASP A 117 0.94 16.23 3.59
CA ASP A 117 0.40 15.36 2.53
C ASP A 117 0.00 14.00 3.09
N LEU A 118 0.82 13.42 3.97
CA LEU A 118 0.49 12.16 4.64
C LEU A 118 -0.79 12.28 5.47
N LYS A 119 -0.94 13.36 6.23
CA LYS A 119 -2.15 13.62 7.04
C LYS A 119 -3.41 13.84 6.21
N GLN A 120 -3.29 14.31 4.99
CA GLN A 120 -4.42 14.48 4.07
C GLN A 120 -4.86 13.16 3.41
N GLN A 121 -3.93 12.22 3.23
CA GLN A 121 -4.18 10.99 2.50
C GLN A 121 -4.59 9.83 3.40
N PHE A 122 -4.09 9.80 4.62
CA PHE A 122 -4.33 8.71 5.56
C PHE A 122 -4.97 9.23 6.85
N ASP A 123 -5.82 8.43 7.46
CA ASP A 123 -6.25 8.65 8.83
C ASP A 123 -5.08 8.36 9.79
N CYS A 124 -4.20 9.34 9.91
CA CYS A 124 -2.99 9.22 10.70
C CYS A 124 -3.25 8.90 12.18
N LYS A 125 -4.42 9.31 12.71
CA LYS A 125 -4.80 9.01 14.09
C LYS A 125 -5.14 7.54 14.29
N ALA A 126 -5.81 6.94 13.32
CA ALA A 126 -6.12 5.50 13.36
C ALA A 126 -4.88 4.65 13.07
N MET A 127 -4.01 5.13 12.19
CA MET A 127 -2.81 4.44 11.76
C MET A 127 -1.69 4.46 12.80
N LEU A 128 -1.44 5.58 13.47
CA LEU A 128 -0.37 5.73 14.45
C LEU A 128 -0.72 4.99 15.75
N LYS A 129 0.19 4.15 16.22
CA LYS A 129 0.03 3.35 17.44
C LYS A 129 0.88 3.85 18.60
N GLU A 130 2.09 4.32 18.31
CA GLU A 130 3.04 4.80 19.31
C GLU A 130 3.84 5.98 18.74
N GLY A 131 4.22 6.94 19.58
CA GLY A 131 5.01 8.10 19.18
C GLY A 131 4.22 9.14 18.38
N GLU A 132 4.89 9.83 17.47
CA GLU A 132 4.37 10.92 16.67
C GLU A 132 4.74 10.79 15.19
N LEU A 133 3.91 11.37 14.31
CA LEU A 133 4.22 11.56 12.91
C LEU A 133 5.06 12.84 12.76
N ASP A 134 6.30 12.73 13.16
CA ASP A 134 7.29 13.79 13.11
C ASP A 134 8.50 13.33 12.30
N PHE A 135 8.82 14.05 11.23
CA PHE A 135 9.97 13.79 10.36
C PHE A 135 11.12 14.76 10.60
N GLU A 136 10.99 15.72 11.52
CA GLU A 136 12.05 16.67 11.85
C GLU A 136 13.32 15.94 12.34
N GLY A 137 14.48 16.49 12.00
CA GLY A 137 15.76 15.94 12.44
C GLY A 137 16.05 14.52 11.95
N ARG A 138 15.62 14.16 10.74
CA ARG A 138 15.67 12.82 10.16
C ARG A 138 14.83 11.82 10.96
N GLY A 139 13.61 12.22 11.30
CA GLY A 139 12.60 11.35 11.91
C GLY A 139 12.19 10.23 10.96
N LEU A 140 12.01 9.04 11.51
CA LEU A 140 11.55 7.85 10.81
C LEU A 140 10.31 7.30 11.49
N VAL A 141 9.31 6.95 10.70
CA VAL A 141 8.11 6.28 11.18
C VAL A 141 8.07 4.89 10.56
N ILE A 142 8.11 3.87 11.42
CA ILE A 142 8.18 2.47 11.01
C ILE A 142 6.89 1.73 11.36
N SER A 143 6.62 0.62 10.68
CA SER A 143 5.45 -0.18 11.03
C SER A 143 5.69 -0.99 12.32
N ARG A 144 4.58 -1.39 12.96
CA ARG A 144 4.63 -2.29 14.13
C ARG A 144 5.31 -3.62 13.78
N GLU A 145 5.12 -4.13 12.57
CA GLU A 145 5.74 -5.37 12.12
C GLU A 145 7.26 -5.22 11.98
N ILE A 146 7.72 -4.10 11.41
CA ILE A 146 9.15 -3.77 11.32
C ILE A 146 9.74 -3.53 12.70
N ALA A 147 9.07 -2.78 13.58
CA ALA A 147 9.50 -2.52 14.94
C ALA A 147 9.71 -3.84 15.72
N ARG A 148 8.77 -4.78 15.60
CA ARG A 148 8.87 -6.12 16.21
C ARG A 148 10.04 -6.92 15.61
N ARG A 149 10.20 -6.92 14.29
CA ARG A 149 11.25 -7.65 13.58
C ARG A 149 12.65 -7.13 13.94
N TRP A 150 12.79 -5.82 14.08
CA TRP A 150 14.05 -5.17 14.45
C TRP A 150 14.30 -5.15 15.97
N GLY A 151 13.29 -5.39 16.79
CA GLY A 151 13.35 -5.26 18.24
C GLY A 151 13.56 -3.82 18.70
N MET A 152 13.06 -2.84 17.93
CA MET A 152 13.28 -1.41 18.16
C MET A 152 12.00 -0.71 18.63
N ARG A 153 12.19 0.44 19.26
CA ARG A 153 11.15 1.27 19.86
C ARG A 153 11.28 2.73 19.39
N VAL A 154 10.30 3.53 19.70
CA VAL A 154 10.38 4.99 19.53
C VAL A 154 11.57 5.55 20.33
N GLY A 155 12.38 6.38 19.67
CA GLY A 155 13.62 6.95 20.20
C GLY A 155 14.90 6.20 19.78
N ASP A 156 14.80 4.96 19.30
CA ASP A 156 15.95 4.21 18.84
C ASP A 156 16.46 4.76 17.49
N LYS A 157 17.75 4.51 17.22
CA LYS A 157 18.43 4.96 16.02
C LYS A 157 18.69 3.79 15.07
N VAL A 158 18.45 4.02 13.79
CA VAL A 158 18.68 3.07 12.70
C VAL A 158 19.50 3.72 11.60
N MET A 159 20.43 2.96 11.04
CA MET A 159 21.23 3.39 9.90
C MET A 159 20.57 2.94 8.61
N ILE A 160 20.34 3.88 7.69
CA ILE A 160 19.73 3.57 6.39
C ILE A 160 20.77 3.75 5.29
N HIS A 161 20.91 2.72 4.48
CA HIS A 161 21.80 2.69 3.34
C HIS A 161 20.98 2.74 2.05
N SER A 162 21.31 3.65 1.14
CA SER A 162 20.76 3.68 -0.21
C SER A 162 21.38 2.57 -1.06
N ALA A 163 20.55 1.73 -1.67
CA ALA A 163 21.01 0.72 -2.61
C ALA A 163 21.81 1.33 -3.77
N LYS A 164 21.42 2.53 -4.25
CA LYS A 164 22.09 3.25 -5.31
C LYS A 164 23.52 3.69 -4.92
N LYS A 165 23.71 4.13 -3.68
CA LYS A 165 25.04 4.49 -3.17
C LYS A 165 25.92 3.24 -2.98
N LEU A 166 25.35 2.13 -2.53
CA LEU A 166 26.06 0.87 -2.35
C LEU A 166 26.53 0.27 -3.68
N THR A 167 25.71 0.30 -4.72
CA THR A 167 26.13 -0.17 -6.05
C THR A 167 27.26 0.68 -6.66
N GLY A 168 27.34 1.97 -6.32
CA GLY A 168 28.44 2.85 -6.72
C GLY A 168 29.78 2.55 -6.04
N LEU A 169 29.78 1.81 -4.92
CA LEU A 169 30.98 1.42 -4.19
C LEU A 169 31.64 0.15 -4.74
N VAL A 170 30.92 -0.58 -5.57
CA VAL A 170 31.31 -1.90 -6.06
C VAL A 170 31.44 -1.88 -7.56
N THR A 171 32.63 -2.18 -8.07
CA THR A 171 32.86 -2.39 -9.52
C THR A 171 33.05 -3.88 -9.78
N PHE A 172 32.18 -4.46 -10.61
CA PHE A 172 32.35 -5.84 -11.07
C PHE A 172 33.46 -5.91 -12.12
N VAL A 173 34.50 -6.67 -11.83
CA VAL A 173 35.61 -6.88 -12.75
C VAL A 173 35.31 -8.06 -13.67
N LYS A 174 35.57 -7.93 -14.97
CA LYS A 174 35.53 -9.05 -15.93
C LYS A 174 36.46 -10.18 -15.42
N GLY A 175 35.83 -11.29 -14.96
CA GLY A 175 36.57 -12.40 -14.35
C GLY A 175 36.00 -12.86 -13.01
N GLY A 176 34.87 -12.31 -12.56
CA GLY A 176 34.13 -12.77 -11.36
C GLY A 176 34.61 -12.21 -10.03
N GLY A 177 35.45 -11.16 -10.06
CA GLY A 177 35.89 -10.45 -8.84
C GLY A 177 35.11 -9.16 -8.60
N VAL A 178 34.99 -8.80 -7.32
CA VAL A 178 34.42 -7.54 -6.87
C VAL A 178 35.56 -6.67 -6.37
N LYS A 179 35.77 -5.48 -6.97
CA LYS A 179 36.67 -4.46 -6.45
C LYS A 179 35.86 -3.35 -5.78
N LEU A 180 36.20 -3.02 -4.55
CA LEU A 180 35.77 -1.78 -3.90
C LEU A 180 36.40 -0.60 -4.62
N ASN A 181 35.58 0.40 -4.95
CA ASN A 181 36.03 1.64 -5.52
C ASN A 181 36.79 2.44 -4.45
N ASP A 182 37.87 3.16 -4.81
CA ASP A 182 38.65 3.99 -3.86
C ASP A 182 37.81 5.08 -3.15
N LYS A 183 36.63 5.38 -3.68
CA LYS A 183 35.62 6.25 -3.04
C LYS A 183 34.81 5.55 -1.93
N ALA A 184 35.00 4.25 -1.71
CA ALA A 184 34.27 3.49 -0.68
C ALA A 184 34.54 3.97 0.75
N SER A 185 35.71 4.58 0.99
CA SER A 185 36.10 5.13 2.29
C SER A 185 35.28 6.37 2.73
N ALA A 186 34.56 7.00 1.80
CA ALA A 186 33.75 8.20 2.07
C ALA A 186 32.23 7.88 2.23
N TYR A 187 31.83 6.60 2.20
CA TYR A 187 30.43 6.23 2.35
C TYR A 187 30.04 6.20 3.84
N LEU A 188 29.21 7.15 4.23
CA LEU A 188 28.56 7.15 5.54
C LEU A 188 27.08 6.82 5.36
N PRO A 189 26.55 5.82 6.10
CA PRO A 189 25.11 5.60 6.17
C PRO A 189 24.41 6.81 6.79
N THR A 190 23.15 6.98 6.47
CA THR A 190 22.35 8.06 7.06
C THR A 190 21.67 7.53 8.32
N GLU A 191 21.93 8.18 9.45
CA GLU A 191 21.25 7.87 10.73
C GLU A 191 19.87 8.51 10.78
N PHE A 192 18.86 7.71 11.12
CA PHE A 192 17.49 8.13 11.37
C PHE A 192 17.09 7.76 12.80
N THR A 193 16.21 8.58 13.40
CA THR A 193 15.64 8.31 14.72
C THR A 193 14.17 7.90 14.57
N ILE A 194 13.78 6.78 15.17
CA ILE A 194 12.39 6.31 15.15
C ILE A 194 11.54 7.25 15.99
N LYS A 195 10.62 7.98 15.36
CA LYS A 195 9.72 8.93 16.01
C LYS A 195 8.33 8.38 16.23
N GLY A 196 7.91 7.42 15.41
CA GLY A 196 6.60 6.80 15.53
C GLY A 196 6.52 5.38 15.01
N ILE A 197 5.52 4.67 15.47
CA ILE A 197 5.18 3.31 15.04
C ILE A 197 3.75 3.30 14.54
N TYR A 198 3.55 2.87 13.29
CA TYR A 198 2.27 2.81 12.63
C TYR A 198 1.80 1.37 12.36
N GLU A 199 0.53 1.19 12.06
CA GLU A 199 -0.08 -0.06 11.61
C GLU A 199 -1.27 0.25 10.71
N VAL A 200 -1.19 -0.17 9.45
CA VAL A 200 -2.28 -0.03 8.46
C VAL A 200 -3.16 -1.27 8.46
N GLY A 201 -2.63 -2.41 8.89
CA GLY A 201 -3.31 -3.70 8.87
C GLY A 201 -3.25 -4.41 7.53
N LYS A 202 -2.31 -4.00 6.64
CA LYS A 202 -2.01 -4.66 5.39
C LYS A 202 -0.60 -5.27 5.48
N TYR A 203 -0.55 -6.59 5.57
CA TYR A 203 0.69 -7.33 5.89
C TYR A 203 1.87 -6.96 4.98
N ASP A 204 1.68 -6.96 3.65
CA ASP A 204 2.77 -6.66 2.72
C ASP A 204 3.27 -5.22 2.87
N PHE A 205 2.36 -4.26 3.11
CA PHE A 205 2.71 -2.88 3.35
C PHE A 205 3.40 -2.69 4.69
N ASP A 206 2.82 -3.22 5.77
CA ASP A 206 3.36 -3.10 7.12
C ASP A 206 4.71 -3.82 7.27
N ARG A 207 5.01 -4.80 6.42
CA ARG A 207 6.28 -5.51 6.44
C ARG A 207 7.43 -4.76 5.78
N MET A 208 7.14 -3.88 4.83
CA MET A 208 8.15 -3.35 3.91
C MET A 208 8.33 -1.84 4.00
N VAL A 209 7.29 -1.08 4.36
CA VAL A 209 7.29 0.37 4.21
C VAL A 209 7.74 1.08 5.48
N ILE A 210 8.58 2.08 5.32
CA ILE A 210 8.96 3.07 6.35
C ILE A 210 8.78 4.47 5.77
N PHE A 211 8.39 5.43 6.61
CA PHE A 211 8.16 6.82 6.22
C PHE A 211 9.22 7.74 6.80
N CYS A 212 9.63 8.73 6.02
CA CYS A 212 10.47 9.83 6.46
C CYS A 212 10.09 11.12 5.70
N ASP A 213 10.82 12.19 5.97
CA ASP A 213 10.72 13.43 5.18
C ASP A 213 11.16 13.21 3.74
N ILE A 214 10.49 13.89 2.79
CA ILE A 214 10.78 13.76 1.35
C ILE A 214 12.18 14.25 0.99
N ASP A 215 12.66 15.33 1.61
CA ASP A 215 13.97 15.89 1.34
C ASP A 215 15.07 15.01 1.96
N ALA A 216 14.82 14.41 3.13
CA ALA A 216 15.72 13.43 3.72
C ALA A 216 15.86 12.17 2.84
N ALA A 217 14.76 11.72 2.24
CA ALA A 217 14.80 10.63 1.26
C ALA A 217 15.52 11.03 -0.04
N ALA A 218 15.32 12.27 -0.53
CA ALA A 218 16.01 12.78 -1.69
C ALA A 218 17.53 12.81 -1.45
N GLU A 219 17.99 13.31 -0.30
CA GLU A 219 19.40 13.29 0.12
C GLU A 219 19.95 11.85 0.18
N LEU A 220 19.17 10.92 0.74
CA LEU A 220 19.56 9.52 0.82
C LEU A 220 19.83 8.92 -0.56
N PHE A 221 19.01 9.25 -1.57
CA PHE A 221 19.16 8.77 -2.94
C PHE A 221 20.06 9.66 -3.82
N ASN A 222 20.66 10.70 -3.26
CA ASN A 222 21.52 11.67 -3.95
C ASN A 222 20.78 12.43 -5.05
N PHE A 223 19.59 12.90 -4.72
CA PHE A 223 18.79 13.82 -5.51
C PHE A 223 18.70 15.19 -4.85
N ASN A 224 18.31 16.20 -5.61
CA ASN A 224 18.13 17.55 -5.10
C ASN A 224 16.85 17.64 -4.23
N TRP A 225 16.86 18.56 -3.30
CA TRP A 225 15.66 18.89 -2.52
C TRP A 225 14.54 19.39 -3.41
N GLY A 226 13.31 19.17 -3.01
CA GLY A 226 12.14 19.54 -3.79
C GLY A 226 11.85 18.64 -5.00
N THR A 227 12.61 17.54 -5.19
CA THR A 227 12.35 16.55 -6.23
C THR A 227 11.54 15.37 -5.70
N ALA A 228 10.88 14.64 -6.58
CA ALA A 228 10.15 13.43 -6.26
C ALA A 228 10.49 12.29 -7.23
N SER A 229 10.42 11.05 -6.77
CA SER A 229 10.54 9.89 -7.68
C SER A 229 9.23 9.57 -8.38
N ALA A 230 8.12 9.91 -7.73
CA ALA A 230 6.77 9.75 -8.27
C ALA A 230 5.80 10.73 -7.62
N VAL A 231 4.66 10.93 -8.25
CA VAL A 231 3.50 11.58 -7.65
C VAL A 231 2.38 10.54 -7.57
N LEU A 232 1.96 10.23 -6.35
CA LEU A 232 0.84 9.36 -6.08
C LEU A 232 -0.47 10.16 -6.21
N GLY A 233 -1.49 9.58 -6.83
CA GLY A 233 -2.73 10.28 -7.08
C GLY A 233 -3.97 9.49 -6.70
N TRP A 234 -5.01 10.23 -6.28
CA TRP A 234 -6.33 9.72 -5.93
C TRP A 234 -7.39 10.47 -6.72
N GLY A 235 -8.16 9.75 -7.49
CA GLY A 235 -9.34 10.29 -8.17
C GLY A 235 -10.56 10.36 -7.26
N PRO A 236 -11.59 11.13 -7.63
CA PRO A 236 -12.83 11.25 -6.86
C PRO A 236 -13.62 9.92 -6.78
N ASP A 237 -13.52 9.08 -7.80
CA ASP A 237 -14.12 7.73 -7.82
C ASP A 237 -13.01 6.72 -8.20
N PRO A 238 -12.62 5.85 -7.26
CA PRO A 238 -11.54 4.89 -7.49
C PRO A 238 -11.83 3.89 -8.62
N PHE A 239 -13.10 3.66 -8.96
CA PHE A 239 -13.53 2.70 -9.98
C PHE A 239 -13.80 3.33 -11.35
N LYS A 240 -13.82 4.68 -11.46
CA LYS A 240 -14.14 5.40 -12.70
C LYS A 240 -13.09 6.45 -13.05
N GLN A 241 -11.84 6.01 -13.18
CA GLN A 241 -10.72 6.93 -13.35
C GLN A 241 -10.31 7.18 -14.81
N GLU A 242 -10.80 6.40 -15.76
CA GLU A 242 -10.35 6.49 -17.17
C GLU A 242 -10.45 7.91 -17.74
N LYS A 243 -11.52 8.64 -17.42
CA LYS A 243 -11.70 10.03 -17.89
C LYS A 243 -10.68 11.00 -17.26
N LEU A 244 -10.31 10.78 -16.01
CA LEU A 244 -9.28 11.56 -15.35
C LEU A 244 -7.91 11.21 -15.92
N LEU A 245 -7.61 9.93 -16.03
CA LEU A 245 -6.32 9.44 -16.53
C LEU A 245 -6.07 9.84 -17.99
N SER A 246 -7.10 9.84 -18.86
CA SER A 246 -6.94 10.30 -20.24
C SER A 246 -6.56 11.78 -20.32
N LYS A 247 -7.23 12.65 -19.54
CA LYS A 247 -6.87 14.07 -19.45
C LYS A 247 -5.47 14.30 -18.90
N LEU A 248 -5.10 13.56 -17.84
CA LEU A 248 -3.76 13.66 -17.26
C LEU A 248 -2.68 13.21 -18.25
N ARG A 249 -2.92 12.16 -19.04
CA ARG A 249 -2.00 11.71 -20.10
C ARG A 249 -1.82 12.72 -21.22
N GLU A 250 -2.87 13.46 -21.55
CA GLU A 250 -2.81 14.55 -22.55
C GLU A 250 -2.01 15.76 -22.03
N GLU A 251 -2.27 16.22 -20.80
CA GLU A 251 -1.59 17.39 -20.22
C GLU A 251 -0.16 17.06 -19.74
N LEU A 252 0.07 15.82 -19.29
CA LEU A 252 1.34 15.36 -18.74
C LEU A 252 2.05 14.35 -19.67
N PHE A 253 2.04 14.62 -20.97
CA PHE A 253 2.57 13.71 -22.01
C PHE A 253 4.06 13.34 -21.81
N ALA A 254 4.84 14.17 -21.08
CA ALA A 254 6.24 13.90 -20.76
C ALA A 254 6.41 12.83 -19.68
N TYR A 255 5.35 12.56 -18.92
CA TYR A 255 5.36 11.64 -17.78
C TYR A 255 4.57 10.37 -18.09
N ARG A 256 4.88 9.31 -17.34
CA ARG A 256 4.15 8.06 -17.43
C ARG A 256 3.07 8.04 -16.35
N VAL A 257 1.81 7.87 -16.74
CA VAL A 257 0.65 7.73 -15.84
C VAL A 257 0.22 6.28 -15.80
N VAL A 258 0.41 5.63 -14.65
CA VAL A 258 0.11 4.21 -14.39
C VAL A 258 -1.03 4.12 -13.38
N SER A 259 -2.01 3.25 -13.62
CA SER A 259 -3.16 2.95 -12.73
C SER A 259 -3.00 1.60 -12.06
#